data_1e06b4570a09797ad80599476800957a
#
_entry.id   1e06b4570a09797ad80599476800957a
#
_cell.length_a   1.000
_cell.length_b   1.000
_cell.length_c   1.000
_cell.angle_alpha   90.00
_cell.angle_beta   90.00
_cell.angle_gamma   90.00
#
_symmetry.space_group_name_H-M   'P 1'
#
loop_
_entity.id
_entity.type
_entity.pdbx_description
1 polymer ?
#
loop_
_entity_poly.entity_id
_entity_poly.type
_entity_poly.pdbx_seq_one_letter_code
_entity_poly.pdbx_strand_id
1 'polypeptide(L)'
;MYSQSLESTSNHEGGKGLSPYTMDQTTTYYTLGIDIGSTTVKVALLDQDLHIIFSDYERHYANIQETLAGLLKKALNQTSL
;
A
#
# COMPACT_ATOMS: atom_id res chain seq x y z
N MET A 1 -0.23 18.97 -4.59
CA MET A 1 -0.52 17.55 -4.68
C MET A 1 0.57 16.77 -4.01
N TYR A 2 0.22 15.71 -3.37
CA TYR A 2 1.15 14.99 -2.55
C TYR A 2 1.04 13.50 -2.85
N SER A 3 2.15 12.85 -2.97
CA SER A 3 2.19 11.46 -3.36
C SER A 3 3.23 10.70 -2.56
N GLN A 4 2.91 9.51 -2.17
CA GLN A 4 3.80 8.74 -1.34
C GLN A 4 3.61 7.26 -1.60
N SER A 5 4.70 6.51 -1.58
CA SER A 5 4.65 5.07 -1.75
C SER A 5 5.08 4.37 -0.49
N LEU A 6 4.38 3.32 -0.13
CA LEU A 6 4.72 2.54 1.03
C LEU A 6 4.90 1.11 0.62
N GLU A 7 5.92 0.49 1.20
CA GLU A 7 6.12 -0.90 0.99
C GLU A 7 5.77 -1.63 2.23
N SER A 8 4.99 -2.66 2.11
CA SER A 8 4.60 -3.42 3.26
C SER A 8 5.27 -4.78 3.17
N THR A 9 6.20 -5.03 4.05
CA THR A 9 6.81 -6.33 4.08
C THR A 9 6.67 -6.86 5.44
N SER A 10 6.71 -8.10 5.54
CA SER A 10 6.52 -8.60 6.82
C SER A 10 7.74 -8.66 7.57
N ASN A 11 8.77 -8.37 7.19
CA ASN A 11 9.82 -8.44 7.98
C ASN A 11 10.49 -7.47 8.32
N HIS A 12 10.99 -7.26 8.59
CA HIS A 12 11.71 -6.44 8.96
C HIS A 12 12.50 -6.45 9.84
N GLU A 13 12.87 -6.47 10.43
CA GLU A 13 13.54 -6.34 11.24
C GLU A 13 14.20 -6.90 11.60
N GLY A 14 14.42 -6.96 11.75
CA GLY A 14 14.96 -7.55 12.42
C GLY A 14 16.06 -7.94 12.23
N GLY A 15 16.31 -8.01 11.80
CA GLY A 15 17.37 -8.32 11.57
C GLY A 15 18.25 -9.05 12.10
N LYS A 16 18.16 -9.49 12.88
CA LYS A 16 18.97 -10.01 13.43
C LYS A 16 19.50 -11.02 12.81
N GLY A 17 20.23 -11.09 12.45
CA GLY A 17 20.87 -12.09 11.96
C GLY A 17 20.55 -12.50 10.64
N LEU A 18 19.58 -12.00 10.12
CA LEU A 18 19.24 -12.37 8.89
C LEU A 18 19.86 -11.58 7.91
N SER A 19 20.49 -12.10 6.98
CA SER A 19 20.97 -11.35 5.90
C SER A 19 19.84 -10.94 5.07
N PRO A 20 19.89 -9.78 4.52
CA PRO A 20 18.82 -9.33 3.69
C PRO A 20 18.67 -10.17 2.46
N TYR A 21 19.65 -10.94 2.16
CA TYR A 21 19.47 -11.67 1.04
C TYR A 21 18.88 -12.97 1.25
N THR A 22 18.73 -13.36 2.44
CA THR A 22 18.08 -14.57 2.69
C THR A 22 16.68 -14.38 2.69
N MET A 23 16.15 -13.51 1.92
CA MET A 23 14.85 -13.27 1.93
C MET A 23 14.08 -14.48 1.83
N ASP A 24 13.12 -14.61 2.59
CA ASP A 24 12.23 -15.69 2.58
C ASP A 24 11.52 -15.68 1.28
N GLN A 25 11.58 -16.74 0.54
CA GLN A 25 10.93 -16.78 -0.70
C GLN A 25 9.45 -16.83 -0.56
N THR A 26 8.94 -17.17 0.59
CA THR A 26 7.51 -17.19 0.78
C THR A 26 6.98 -15.86 1.23
N THR A 27 7.84 -14.89 1.48
CA THR A 27 7.37 -13.59 1.93
C THR A 27 6.66 -12.90 0.79
N THR A 28 5.48 -12.43 1.08
CA THR A 28 4.69 -11.70 0.10
C THR A 28 4.62 -10.26 0.53
N TYR A 29 4.85 -9.35 -0.37
CA TYR A 29 4.70 -7.95 -0.04
C TYR A 29 4.02 -7.22 -1.18
N TYR A 30 3.49 -6.08 -0.85
CA TYR A 30 2.78 -5.26 -1.81
C TYR A 30 3.31 -3.84 -1.71
N THR A 31 3.17 -3.11 -2.77
CA THR A 31 3.52 -1.69 -2.77
C THR A 31 2.23 -0.90 -2.83
N LEU A 32 2.08 0.04 -1.93
CA LEU A 32 0.90 0.87 -1.89
C LEU A 32 1.27 2.29 -2.28
N GLY A 33 0.61 2.81 -3.29
CA GLY A 33 0.81 4.18 -3.70
C GLY A 33 -0.38 5.01 -3.26
N ILE A 34 -0.12 6.17 -2.70
CA ILE A 34 -1.16 7.06 -2.22
C ILE A 34 -0.92 8.43 -2.81
N ASP A 35 -1.96 9.02 -3.36
CA ASP A 35 -1.88 10.35 -3.94
C ASP A 35 -3.02 11.17 -3.35
N ILE A 36 -2.68 12.19 -2.60
CA ILE A 36 -3.66 13.05 -1.97
C ILE A 36 -3.66 14.40 -2.66
N GLY A 37 -4.73 14.69 -3.34
CA GLY A 37 -4.86 15.95 -4.04
C GLY A 37 -5.77 16.90 -3.29
N SER A 38 -6.07 18.01 -3.89
CA SER A 38 -6.87 19.02 -3.23
C SER A 38 -8.32 18.57 -3.05
N THR A 39 -8.81 17.70 -3.88
CA THR A 39 -10.20 17.24 -3.78
C THR A 39 -10.34 15.74 -3.73
N THR A 40 -9.32 15.00 -4.09
CA THR A 40 -9.44 13.55 -4.21
C THR A 40 -8.30 12.83 -3.51
N VAL A 41 -8.57 11.60 -3.14
CA VAL A 41 -7.54 10.69 -2.66
C VAL A 41 -7.54 9.51 -3.61
N LYS A 42 -6.36 9.09 -4.01
CA LYS A 42 -6.23 7.95 -4.92
C LYS A 42 -5.28 6.95 -4.30
N VAL A 43 -5.58 5.67 -4.42
CA VAL A 43 -4.67 4.63 -3.96
C VAL A 43 -4.49 3.61 -5.07
N ALA A 44 -3.33 2.99 -5.08
CA ALA A 44 -3.04 1.90 -5.99
C ALA A 44 -2.24 0.86 -5.23
N LEU A 45 -2.63 -0.39 -5.39
CA LEU A 45 -1.94 -1.49 -4.73
C LEU A 45 -1.31 -2.35 -5.80
N LEU A 46 -0.02 -2.60 -5.66
CA LEU A 46 0.73 -3.36 -6.65
C LEU A 46 1.29 -4.62 -6.00
N ASP A 47 1.38 -5.68 -6.77
CA ASP A 47 1.98 -6.90 -6.28
C ASP A 47 3.51 -6.84 -6.41
N GLN A 48 4.16 -7.93 -6.13
CA GLN A 48 5.61 -7.98 -6.14
C GLN A 48 6.20 -7.72 -7.51
N ASP A 49 5.45 -8.01 -8.53
CA ASP A 49 5.89 -7.78 -9.90
C ASP A 49 5.44 -6.44 -10.43
N LEU A 50 4.96 -5.61 -9.54
CA LEU A 50 4.52 -4.26 -9.86
C LEU A 50 3.30 -4.21 -10.78
N HIS A 51 2.49 -5.25 -10.73
CA HIS A 51 1.22 -5.21 -11.44
C HIS A 51 0.19 -4.58 -10.53
N ILE A 52 -0.63 -3.72 -11.06
CA ILE A 52 -1.67 -3.08 -10.27
C ILE A 52 -2.78 -4.08 -10.04
N ILE A 53 -3.03 -4.42 -8.78
CA ILE A 53 -4.08 -5.35 -8.46
C ILE A 53 -5.30 -4.64 -7.90
N PHE A 54 -5.17 -3.37 -7.57
CA PHE A 54 -6.32 -2.60 -7.12
C PHE A 54 -5.97 -1.13 -7.28
N SER A 55 -6.89 -0.34 -7.74
CA SER A 55 -6.73 1.11 -7.71
C SER A 55 -8.10 1.73 -7.65
N ASP A 56 -8.20 2.83 -6.95
CA ASP A 56 -9.48 3.50 -6.79
C ASP A 56 -9.21 4.92 -6.34
N TYR A 57 -10.21 5.78 -6.47
CA TYR A 57 -10.07 7.13 -5.98
C TYR A 57 -11.44 7.63 -5.52
N GLU A 58 -11.42 8.58 -4.61
CA GLU A 58 -12.67 9.16 -4.13
C GLU A 58 -12.45 10.61 -3.76
N ARG A 59 -13.48 11.40 -3.89
CA ARG A 59 -13.43 12.77 -3.44
C ARG A 59 -13.49 12.77 -1.93
N HIS A 60 -12.67 13.59 -1.29
CA HIS A 60 -12.59 13.53 0.16
C HIS A 60 -13.45 14.59 0.87
N TYR A 61 -13.93 15.60 0.17
CA TYR A 61 -14.79 16.60 0.79
C TYR A 61 -14.22 17.08 2.11
N ALA A 62 -12.92 17.30 2.14
CA ALA A 62 -12.20 17.75 3.32
C ALA A 62 -12.09 16.68 4.42
N ASN A 63 -12.56 15.47 4.19
CA ASN A 63 -12.40 14.39 5.15
C ASN A 63 -11.38 13.41 4.64
N ILE A 64 -10.12 13.86 4.57
CA ILE A 64 -9.08 13.08 3.94
C ILE A 64 -8.84 11.77 4.67
N GLN A 65 -8.79 11.82 6.00
CA GLN A 65 -8.48 10.61 6.76
C GLN A 65 -9.52 9.52 6.57
N GLU A 66 -10.76 9.90 6.62
CA GLU A 66 -11.82 8.92 6.46
C GLU A 66 -11.85 8.35 5.07
N THR A 67 -11.65 9.19 4.08
CA THR A 67 -11.65 8.75 2.70
C THR A 67 -10.49 7.81 2.45
N LEU A 68 -9.31 8.16 2.95
CA LEU A 68 -8.15 7.33 2.79
C LEU A 68 -8.34 5.99 3.50
N ALA A 69 -8.87 6.02 4.72
CA ALA A 69 -9.09 4.78 5.45
C ALA A 69 -10.04 3.86 4.70
N GLY A 70 -11.06 4.41 4.10
CA GLY A 70 -12.00 3.60 3.33
C GLY A 70 -11.34 2.96 2.12
N LEU A 71 -10.50 3.73 1.43
CA LEU A 71 -9.81 3.18 0.27
C LEU A 71 -8.80 2.12 0.67
N LEU A 72 -8.11 2.33 1.78
CA LEU A 72 -7.16 1.33 2.25
C LEU A 72 -7.85 0.03 2.65
N LYS A 73 -9.03 0.14 3.23
CA LYS A 73 -9.77 -1.03 3.58
C LYS A 73 -10.15 -1.82 2.35
N LYS A 74 -10.58 -1.14 1.30
CA LYS A 74 -10.89 -1.80 0.05
C LYS A 74 -9.65 -2.47 -0.52
N ALA A 75 -8.52 -1.79 -0.45
CA ALA A 75 -7.27 -2.35 -0.97
C ALA A 75 -6.88 -3.61 -0.21
N LEU A 76 -7.01 -3.60 1.10
CA LEU A 76 -6.65 -4.76 1.88
C LEU A 76 -7.54 -5.95 1.55
N ASN A 77 -8.78 -5.71 1.25
CA ASN A 77 -9.67 -6.79 0.88
C ASN A 77 -9.24 -7.49 -0.39
N GLN A 78 -8.47 -6.82 -1.21
CA GLN A 78 -8.00 -7.43 -2.45
C GLN A 78 -6.84 -8.38 -2.23
N THR A 79 -6.21 -8.30 -1.08
CA THR A 79 -5.03 -9.12 -0.83
C THR A 79 -5.36 -10.37 -0.04
N SER A 80 -6.52 -10.47 0.49
CA SER A 80 -6.91 -11.59 1.33
C SER A 80 -6.05 -11.68 2.59
N LEU A 81 -5.55 -10.60 3.03
CA LEU A 81 -4.74 -10.59 4.25
C LEU A 81 -5.57 -10.53 5.52
#